data_c82516906666381dee9a8dc7cac8fe63
#
_entry.id   c82516906666381dee9a8dc7cac8fe63
#
_cell.length_a   1.000
_cell.length_b   1.000
_cell.length_c   1.000
_cell.angle_alpha   90.00
_cell.angle_beta   90.00
_cell.angle_gamma   90.00
#
_symmetry.space_group_name_H-M   'P 1'
#
loop_
_entity.id
_entity.type
_entity.pdbx_description
1 polymer ?
#
loop_
_entity_poly.entity_id
_entity_poly.type
_entity_poly.pdbx_seq_one_letter_code
_entity_poly.pdbx_strand_id
1 'polypeptide(L)'
;MKKIKITVTTGTRADYGILRPLLKKIENSKKLELILIVTGSHLSQEHGKTVKEIRKDGFKINAEINIIPQKDDQYNTSIAIGKGIIEFAKCFKKFKPKLNLILGDRYEMLASAISAYHQNILNIHIHGGDKSGGLDEYSRHAITKISNIHFTATKKSASRVIRMGEDPKYVIQTGSLA
;
A
#
# COMPACT_ATOMS: atom_id res chain seq x y z
N MET A 1 -26.58 -0.47 -6.02
CA MET A 1 -25.67 -1.32 -5.19
C MET A 1 -24.74 -0.42 -4.39
N LYS A 2 -24.49 -0.74 -3.10
CA LYS A 2 -23.52 -0.01 -2.28
C LYS A 2 -22.11 -0.27 -2.80
N LYS A 3 -21.31 0.80 -3.01
CA LYS A 3 -19.91 0.66 -3.45
C LYS A 3 -19.07 -0.05 -2.41
N ILE A 4 -18.09 -0.85 -2.87
CA ILE A 4 -17.11 -1.54 -2.02
C ILE A 4 -16.00 -0.53 -1.69
N LYS A 5 -15.77 -0.29 -0.40
CA LYS A 5 -14.68 0.58 0.06
C LYS A 5 -13.33 -0.09 -0.12
N ILE A 6 -12.43 0.59 -0.80
CA ILE A 6 -11.04 0.18 -1.01
C ILE A 6 -10.11 1.27 -0.49
N THR A 7 -9.22 0.92 0.43
CA THR A 7 -8.12 1.80 0.82
C THR A 7 -6.96 1.67 -0.15
N VAL A 8 -6.35 2.79 -0.47
CA VAL A 8 -5.08 2.89 -1.19
C VAL A 8 -4.17 3.79 -0.41
N THR A 9 -2.97 3.30 -0.08
CA THR A 9 -1.96 4.07 0.65
C THR A 9 -0.84 4.50 -0.29
N THR A 10 -0.40 5.75 -0.16
CA THR A 10 0.79 6.28 -0.86
C THR A 10 1.74 6.91 0.16
N GLY A 11 3.02 6.54 0.08
CA GLY A 11 4.07 6.98 1.02
C GLY A 11 5.07 7.96 0.42
N THR A 12 5.23 7.95 -0.90
CA THR A 12 6.23 8.77 -1.60
C THR A 12 5.69 9.34 -2.91
N ARG A 13 6.36 10.37 -3.42
CA ARG A 13 6.07 10.93 -4.75
C ARG A 13 6.17 9.89 -5.86
N ALA A 14 7.14 8.97 -5.76
CA ALA A 14 7.32 7.89 -6.73
C ALA A 14 6.11 6.94 -6.73
N ASP A 15 5.68 6.49 -5.54
CA ASP A 15 4.50 5.63 -5.40
C ASP A 15 3.25 6.31 -5.95
N TYR A 16 3.07 7.59 -5.62
CA TYR A 16 1.92 8.37 -6.09
C TYR A 16 1.90 8.50 -7.61
N GLY A 17 3.05 8.77 -8.22
CA GLY A 17 3.16 8.84 -9.69
C GLY A 17 2.67 7.57 -10.37
N ILE A 18 3.10 6.41 -9.84
CA ILE A 18 2.69 5.09 -10.33
C ILE A 18 1.20 4.82 -10.06
N LEU A 19 0.70 5.17 -8.86
CA LEU A 19 -0.68 4.92 -8.45
C LEU A 19 -1.71 5.86 -9.09
N ARG A 20 -1.31 7.06 -9.51
CA ARG A 20 -2.21 8.12 -9.97
C ARG A 20 -3.22 7.67 -11.05
N PRO A 21 -2.82 6.95 -12.11
CA PRO A 21 -3.79 6.46 -13.10
C PRO A 21 -4.80 5.47 -12.51
N LEU A 22 -4.35 4.61 -11.59
CA LEU A 22 -5.20 3.64 -10.91
C LEU A 22 -6.18 4.32 -9.95
N LEU A 23 -5.72 5.32 -9.18
CA LEU A 23 -6.57 6.13 -8.29
C LEU A 23 -7.72 6.77 -9.06
N LYS A 24 -7.46 7.38 -10.24
CA LYS A 24 -8.49 7.96 -11.09
C LYS A 24 -9.52 6.92 -11.56
N LYS A 25 -9.05 5.71 -11.93
CA LYS A 25 -9.95 4.63 -12.32
C LYS A 25 -10.82 4.13 -11.15
N ILE A 26 -10.26 4.02 -9.95
CA ILE A 26 -11.02 3.63 -8.75
C ILE A 26 -12.04 4.71 -8.40
N GLU A 27 -11.65 5.98 -8.39
CA GLU A 27 -12.54 7.11 -8.09
C GLU A 27 -13.75 7.18 -9.03
N ASN A 28 -13.53 6.94 -10.33
CA ASN A 28 -14.58 6.92 -11.36
C ASN A 28 -15.38 5.61 -11.40
N SER A 29 -15.03 4.63 -10.58
CA SER A 29 -15.72 3.33 -10.56
C SER A 29 -17.13 3.44 -9.99
N LYS A 30 -18.08 2.78 -10.64
CA LYS A 30 -19.45 2.60 -10.11
C LYS A 30 -19.51 1.56 -8.99
N LYS A 31 -18.48 0.70 -8.85
CA LYS A 31 -18.42 -0.43 -7.91
C LYS A 31 -17.56 -0.16 -6.69
N LEU A 32 -16.57 0.73 -6.79
CA LEU A 32 -15.58 1.01 -5.75
C LEU A 32 -15.75 2.42 -5.17
N GLU A 33 -15.44 2.56 -3.88
CA GLU A 33 -15.32 3.83 -3.16
C GLU A 33 -13.87 3.96 -2.68
N LEU A 34 -13.14 4.94 -3.21
CA LEU A 34 -11.75 5.20 -2.84
C LEU A 34 -11.64 5.80 -1.45
N ILE A 35 -10.82 5.21 -0.61
CA ILE A 35 -10.35 5.77 0.66
C ILE A 35 -8.84 5.98 0.52
N LEU A 36 -8.43 7.20 0.19
CA LEU A 36 -7.03 7.54 -0.02
C LEU A 36 -6.35 7.89 1.30
N ILE A 37 -5.28 7.16 1.62
CA ILE A 37 -4.45 7.36 2.81
C ILE A 37 -3.08 7.87 2.35
N VAL A 38 -2.62 8.96 2.94
CA VAL A 38 -1.30 9.56 2.65
C VAL A 38 -0.42 9.40 3.87
N THR A 39 0.82 8.98 3.66
CA THR A 39 1.79 8.73 4.73
C THR A 39 3.23 9.01 4.27
N GLY A 40 4.21 8.66 5.09
CA GLY A 40 5.63 8.70 4.76
C GLY A 40 6.11 10.07 4.32
N SER A 41 7.00 10.09 3.34
CA SER A 41 7.68 11.32 2.88
C SER A 41 6.74 12.38 2.28
N HIS A 42 5.51 12.02 1.89
CA HIS A 42 4.50 13.00 1.48
C HIS A 42 4.21 14.05 2.56
N LEU A 43 4.33 13.67 3.83
CA LEU A 43 4.03 14.52 4.98
C LEU A 43 5.27 15.23 5.53
N SER A 44 6.48 14.87 5.05
CA SER A 44 7.74 15.47 5.47
C SER A 44 7.93 16.88 4.91
N GLN A 45 8.39 17.81 5.76
CA GLN A 45 8.80 19.14 5.31
C GLN A 45 10.08 19.09 4.48
N GLU A 46 11.03 18.24 4.87
CA GLU A 46 12.33 18.05 4.20
C GLU A 46 12.15 17.52 2.77
N HIS A 47 11.10 16.74 2.51
CA HIS A 47 10.78 16.21 1.19
C HIS A 47 9.74 17.06 0.43
N GLY A 48 9.57 18.34 0.80
CA GLY A 48 8.76 19.31 0.06
C GLY A 48 7.24 19.16 0.21
N LYS A 49 6.76 18.38 1.20
CA LYS A 49 5.31 18.15 1.44
C LYS A 49 4.53 17.84 0.16
N THR A 50 4.94 16.79 -0.55
CA THR A 50 4.35 16.41 -1.85
C THR A 50 2.87 16.02 -1.78
N VAL A 51 2.28 15.93 -0.57
CA VAL A 51 0.83 15.86 -0.35
C VAL A 51 0.05 16.99 -1.06
N LYS A 52 0.70 18.14 -1.30
CA LYS A 52 0.11 19.25 -2.06
C LYS A 52 -0.17 18.88 -3.52
N GLU A 53 0.67 18.03 -4.13
CA GLU A 53 0.48 17.55 -5.50
C GLU A 53 -0.80 16.69 -5.58
N ILE A 54 -1.02 15.80 -4.60
CA ILE A 54 -2.20 14.95 -4.52
C ILE A 54 -3.48 15.79 -4.43
N ARG A 55 -3.45 16.86 -3.60
CA ARG A 55 -4.58 17.79 -3.47
C ARG A 55 -4.82 18.59 -4.75
N LYS A 56 -3.74 19.06 -5.42
CA LYS A 56 -3.82 19.77 -6.70
C LYS A 56 -4.43 18.92 -7.81
N ASP A 57 -4.18 17.60 -7.78
CA ASP A 57 -4.79 16.65 -8.73
C ASP A 57 -6.28 16.38 -8.47
N GLY A 58 -6.84 16.99 -7.41
CA GLY A 58 -8.27 16.93 -7.07
C GLY A 58 -8.67 15.72 -6.21
N PHE A 59 -7.72 14.86 -5.79
CA PHE A 59 -8.06 13.71 -4.95
C PHE A 59 -8.45 14.13 -3.52
N LYS A 60 -9.54 13.54 -3.02
CA LYS A 60 -9.91 13.62 -1.62
C LYS A 60 -9.00 12.73 -0.78
N ILE A 61 -8.20 13.33 0.10
CA ILE A 61 -7.41 12.62 1.10
C ILE A 61 -8.32 12.31 2.29
N ASN A 62 -8.50 11.03 2.61
CA ASN A 62 -9.37 10.58 3.69
C ASN A 62 -8.64 10.51 5.04
N ALA A 63 -7.34 10.22 5.03
CA ALA A 63 -6.50 10.21 6.21
C ALA A 63 -5.05 10.57 5.86
N GLU A 64 -4.38 11.23 6.80
CA GLU A 64 -2.93 11.46 6.80
C GLU A 64 -2.37 10.76 8.03
N ILE A 65 -1.46 9.80 7.80
CA ILE A 65 -0.85 9.00 8.87
C ILE A 65 0.63 9.33 8.94
N ASN A 66 1.00 10.15 9.91
CA ASN A 66 2.39 10.56 10.09
C ASN A 66 3.17 9.53 10.93
N ILE A 67 3.97 8.72 10.24
CA ILE A 67 4.84 7.69 10.82
C ILE A 67 6.30 7.86 10.34
N ILE A 68 6.70 9.07 10.01
CA ILE A 68 8.08 9.36 9.63
C ILE A 68 9.00 9.04 10.81
N PRO A 69 10.06 8.23 10.64
CA PRO A 69 11.06 8.01 11.69
C PRO A 69 11.68 9.32 12.14
N GLN A 70 11.95 9.46 13.43
CA GLN A 70 12.62 10.67 13.97
C GLN A 70 14.08 10.78 13.50
N LYS A 71 14.72 9.64 13.24
CA LYS A 71 16.05 9.53 12.67
C LYS A 71 16.03 8.40 11.65
N ASP A 72 16.88 8.52 10.64
CA ASP A 72 17.04 7.48 9.61
C ASP A 72 17.96 6.36 10.12
N ASP A 73 17.42 5.54 11.02
CA ASP A 73 18.07 4.36 11.56
C ASP A 73 17.07 3.21 11.80
N GLN A 74 17.59 2.01 12.04
CA GLN A 74 16.79 0.78 12.17
C GLN A 74 15.86 0.82 13.39
N TYR A 75 16.31 1.40 14.51
CA TYR A 75 15.50 1.51 15.71
C TYR A 75 14.28 2.42 15.48
N ASN A 76 14.51 3.63 14.94
CA ASN A 76 13.44 4.58 14.65
C ASN A 76 12.49 4.07 13.56
N THR A 77 12.99 3.33 12.57
CA THR A 77 12.15 2.65 11.57
C THR A 77 11.25 1.59 12.22
N SER A 78 11.78 0.80 13.16
CA SER A 78 10.99 -0.19 13.90
C SER A 78 9.87 0.46 14.72
N ILE A 79 10.17 1.58 15.40
CA ILE A 79 9.17 2.38 16.11
C ILE A 79 8.11 2.94 15.15
N ALA A 80 8.53 3.43 13.98
CA ALA A 80 7.63 3.95 12.96
C ALA A 80 6.66 2.87 12.44
N ILE A 81 7.14 1.64 12.22
CA ILE A 81 6.29 0.50 11.85
C ILE A 81 5.25 0.23 12.93
N GLY A 82 5.66 0.16 14.21
CA GLY A 82 4.75 -0.07 15.33
C GLY A 82 3.66 1.00 15.43
N LYS A 83 4.05 2.29 15.35
CA LYS A 83 3.11 3.42 15.29
C LYS A 83 2.19 3.30 14.07
N GLY A 84 2.74 2.92 12.91
CA GLY A 84 1.98 2.73 11.69
C GLY A 84 0.88 1.69 11.87
N ILE A 85 1.19 0.53 12.45
CA ILE A 85 0.20 -0.52 12.72
C ILE A 85 -0.97 0.04 13.56
N ILE A 86 -0.67 0.81 14.61
CA ILE A 86 -1.68 1.41 15.49
C ILE A 86 -2.56 2.41 14.71
N GLU A 87 -1.95 3.31 13.94
CA GLU A 87 -2.70 4.36 13.23
C GLU A 87 -3.51 3.81 12.05
N PHE A 88 -2.95 2.85 11.31
CA PHE A 88 -3.72 2.14 10.28
C PHE A 88 -4.89 1.37 10.88
N ALA A 89 -4.70 0.72 12.04
CA ALA A 89 -5.78 0.01 12.72
C ALA A 89 -6.94 0.94 13.09
N LYS A 90 -6.66 2.13 13.63
CA LYS A 90 -7.67 3.17 13.92
C LYS A 90 -8.37 3.64 12.64
N CYS A 91 -7.59 3.87 11.58
CA CYS A 91 -8.08 4.32 10.28
C CYS A 91 -9.05 3.27 9.68
N PHE A 92 -8.67 2.00 9.66
CA PHE A 92 -9.51 0.93 9.14
C PHE A 92 -10.77 0.70 9.96
N LYS A 93 -10.70 0.81 11.30
CA LYS A 93 -11.87 0.79 12.18
C LYS A 93 -12.86 1.91 11.83
N LYS A 94 -12.36 3.12 11.54
CA LYS A 94 -13.18 4.29 11.17
C LYS A 94 -13.85 4.11 9.81
N PHE A 95 -13.09 3.76 8.76
CA PHE A 95 -13.60 3.72 7.39
C PHE A 95 -14.25 2.40 7.00
N LYS A 96 -13.90 1.30 7.67
CA LYS A 96 -14.40 -0.07 7.45
C LYS A 96 -14.27 -0.51 5.98
N PRO A 97 -13.05 -0.46 5.39
CA PRO A 97 -12.85 -0.92 4.03
C PRO A 97 -13.01 -2.45 3.97
N LYS A 98 -13.28 -2.95 2.77
CA LYS A 98 -13.26 -4.39 2.48
C LYS A 98 -11.96 -4.82 1.81
N LEU A 99 -11.30 -3.87 1.15
CA LEU A 99 -10.08 -4.10 0.38
C LEU A 99 -9.02 -3.08 0.81
N ASN A 100 -7.78 -3.54 0.90
CA ASN A 100 -6.60 -2.70 1.13
C ASN A 100 -5.60 -2.95 0.00
N LEU A 101 -5.38 -1.95 -0.84
CA LEU A 101 -4.47 -2.02 -1.97
C LEU A 101 -3.11 -1.46 -1.58
N ILE A 102 -2.08 -2.25 -1.80
CA ILE A 102 -0.70 -2.02 -1.37
C ILE A 102 0.20 -2.08 -2.59
N LEU A 103 1.02 -1.06 -2.79
CA LEU A 103 2.05 -1.04 -3.82
C LEU A 103 3.44 -1.19 -3.18
N GLY A 104 4.22 -2.17 -3.64
CA GLY A 104 5.62 -2.31 -3.28
C GLY A 104 5.87 -2.88 -1.89
N ASP A 105 6.84 -2.33 -1.17
CA ASP A 105 7.56 -3.00 -0.09
C ASP A 105 8.00 -2.11 1.06
N ARG A 106 7.71 -0.82 0.99
CA ARG A 106 8.14 0.10 2.04
C ARG A 106 7.53 -0.24 3.40
N TYR A 107 8.20 0.19 4.47
CA TYR A 107 7.78 -0.08 5.85
C TYR A 107 6.36 0.43 6.16
N GLU A 108 5.93 1.53 5.54
CA GLU A 108 4.56 2.05 5.68
C GLU A 108 3.53 1.06 5.10
N MET A 109 3.89 0.41 3.99
CA MET A 109 3.04 -0.58 3.33
C MET A 109 2.96 -1.87 4.16
N LEU A 110 4.06 -2.27 4.80
CA LEU A 110 4.09 -3.41 5.73
C LEU A 110 3.16 -3.15 6.93
N ALA A 111 3.23 -1.95 7.52
CA ALA A 111 2.35 -1.57 8.63
C ALA A 111 0.86 -1.60 8.24
N SER A 112 0.53 -1.09 7.05
CA SER A 112 -0.81 -1.15 6.48
C SER A 112 -1.28 -2.59 6.27
N ALA A 113 -0.42 -3.43 5.68
CA ALA A 113 -0.74 -4.84 5.39
C ALA A 113 -1.04 -5.64 6.67
N ILE A 114 -0.21 -5.50 7.70
CA ILE A 114 -0.39 -6.16 8.99
C ILE A 114 -1.71 -5.73 9.63
N SER A 115 -2.00 -4.42 9.65
CA SER A 115 -3.24 -3.90 10.23
C SER A 115 -4.48 -4.39 9.51
N ALA A 116 -4.46 -4.47 8.17
CA ALA A 116 -5.56 -4.96 7.36
C ALA A 116 -5.79 -6.46 7.60
N TYR A 117 -4.72 -7.25 7.56
CA TYR A 117 -4.76 -8.69 7.77
C TYR A 117 -5.47 -9.05 9.08
N HIS A 118 -5.07 -8.44 10.20
CA HIS A 118 -5.67 -8.71 11.52
C HIS A 118 -7.11 -8.18 11.70
N GLN A 119 -7.59 -7.32 10.79
CA GLN A 119 -8.96 -6.84 10.79
C GLN A 119 -9.85 -7.52 9.73
N ASN A 120 -9.39 -8.63 9.14
CA ASN A 120 -10.08 -9.36 8.06
C ASN A 120 -10.42 -8.47 6.85
N ILE A 121 -9.54 -7.54 6.53
CA ILE A 121 -9.58 -6.71 5.32
C ILE A 121 -8.68 -7.39 4.29
N LEU A 122 -9.21 -7.66 3.10
CA LEU A 122 -8.45 -8.34 2.05
C LEU A 122 -7.33 -7.45 1.50
N ASN A 123 -6.09 -7.89 1.65
CA ASN A 123 -4.94 -7.23 1.06
C ASN A 123 -4.81 -7.59 -0.43
N ILE A 124 -4.60 -6.57 -1.25
CA ILE A 124 -4.27 -6.67 -2.68
C ILE A 124 -2.86 -6.13 -2.83
N HIS A 125 -1.91 -6.97 -3.22
CA HIS A 125 -0.51 -6.59 -3.35
C HIS A 125 -0.12 -6.40 -4.81
N ILE A 126 0.37 -5.20 -5.13
CA ILE A 126 0.90 -4.84 -6.45
C ILE A 126 2.43 -4.87 -6.39
N HIS A 127 3.07 -5.43 -7.40
CA HIS A 127 4.52 -5.64 -7.52
C HIS A 127 5.08 -6.63 -6.48
N GLY A 128 4.24 -7.54 -5.96
CA GLY A 128 4.70 -8.69 -5.20
C GLY A 128 5.59 -9.62 -6.02
N GLY A 129 6.54 -10.28 -5.35
CA GLY A 129 7.42 -11.25 -5.97
C GLY A 129 8.60 -10.67 -6.76
N ASP A 130 8.75 -9.35 -6.87
CA ASP A 130 9.94 -8.75 -7.47
C ASP A 130 11.16 -8.92 -6.56
N LYS A 131 12.36 -8.93 -7.15
CA LYS A 131 13.64 -8.93 -6.44
C LYS A 131 14.29 -7.56 -6.53
N SER A 132 14.69 -7.00 -5.40
CA SER A 132 15.39 -5.71 -5.33
C SER A 132 16.65 -5.75 -4.47
N GLY A 133 16.80 -6.79 -3.65
CA GLY A 133 17.84 -6.86 -2.61
C GLY A 133 17.50 -5.99 -1.40
N GLY A 134 18.28 -6.14 -0.32
CA GLY A 134 18.12 -5.38 0.90
C GLY A 134 16.89 -5.76 1.75
N LEU A 135 16.62 -4.93 2.76
CA LEU A 135 15.52 -5.15 3.71
C LEU A 135 14.15 -5.07 3.07
N ASP A 136 13.98 -4.22 2.06
CA ASP A 136 12.71 -4.00 1.38
C ASP A 136 12.23 -5.28 0.66
N GLU A 137 13.14 -6.13 0.17
CA GLU A 137 12.75 -7.41 -0.43
C GLU A 137 12.08 -8.33 0.58
N TYR A 138 12.58 -8.38 1.82
CA TYR A 138 11.96 -9.17 2.90
C TYR A 138 10.58 -8.60 3.26
N SER A 139 10.45 -7.29 3.37
CA SER A 139 9.17 -6.62 3.59
C SER A 139 8.18 -6.93 2.47
N ARG A 140 8.61 -6.89 1.21
CA ARG A 140 7.79 -7.26 0.04
C ARG A 140 7.28 -8.69 0.15
N HIS A 141 8.14 -9.63 0.51
CA HIS A 141 7.74 -11.02 0.66
C HIS A 141 6.81 -11.23 1.85
N ALA A 142 7.03 -10.54 2.96
CA ALA A 142 6.11 -10.55 4.11
C ALA A 142 4.72 -10.03 3.72
N ILE A 143 4.65 -8.88 3.02
CA ILE A 143 3.39 -8.32 2.49
C ILE A 143 2.72 -9.33 1.55
N THR A 144 3.47 -9.96 0.65
CA THR A 144 2.94 -11.01 -0.24
C THR A 144 2.26 -12.11 0.58
N LYS A 145 2.93 -12.62 1.63
CA LYS A 145 2.41 -13.75 2.44
C LYS A 145 1.14 -13.43 3.24
N ILE A 146 0.89 -12.17 3.54
CA ILE A 146 -0.33 -11.72 4.24
C ILE A 146 -1.32 -11.04 3.29
N SER A 147 -1.17 -11.25 1.98
CA SER A 147 -2.06 -10.74 0.95
C SER A 147 -2.91 -11.84 0.32
N ASN A 148 -4.10 -11.47 -0.16
CA ASN A 148 -5.09 -12.39 -0.70
C ASN A 148 -5.11 -12.40 -2.24
N ILE A 149 -4.71 -11.29 -2.86
CA ILE A 149 -4.68 -11.11 -4.32
C ILE A 149 -3.36 -10.45 -4.70
N HIS A 150 -2.75 -10.94 -5.77
CA HIS A 150 -1.40 -10.53 -6.17
C HIS A 150 -1.42 -10.07 -7.62
N PHE A 151 -1.11 -8.78 -7.84
CA PHE A 151 -0.87 -8.23 -9.18
C PHE A 151 0.63 -8.11 -9.40
N THR A 152 1.16 -8.96 -10.27
CA THR A 152 2.60 -9.07 -10.50
C THR A 152 3.02 -8.41 -11.81
N ALA A 153 4.21 -7.79 -11.83
CA ALA A 153 4.72 -7.10 -12.99
C ALA A 153 5.20 -8.07 -14.09
N THR A 154 5.78 -9.20 -13.71
CA THR A 154 6.41 -10.13 -14.66
C THR A 154 5.99 -11.58 -14.40
N LYS A 155 6.18 -12.45 -15.42
CA LYS A 155 6.03 -13.91 -15.25
C LYS A 155 6.96 -14.48 -14.17
N LYS A 156 8.19 -13.94 -14.06
CA LYS A 156 9.15 -14.36 -13.04
C LYS A 156 8.66 -14.03 -11.64
N SER A 157 8.08 -12.83 -11.45
CA SER A 157 7.49 -12.41 -10.18
C SER A 157 6.27 -13.25 -9.82
N ALA A 158 5.36 -13.51 -10.78
CA ALA A 158 4.21 -14.40 -10.60
C ALA A 158 4.64 -15.81 -10.16
N SER A 159 5.60 -16.42 -10.89
CA SER A 159 6.14 -17.73 -10.53
C SER A 159 6.77 -17.75 -9.13
N ARG A 160 7.40 -16.66 -8.71
CA ARG A 160 7.96 -16.56 -7.34
C ARG A 160 6.87 -16.50 -6.29
N VAL A 161 5.84 -15.71 -6.49
CA VAL A 161 4.67 -15.61 -5.60
C VAL A 161 4.02 -16.99 -5.43
N ILE A 162 3.80 -17.72 -6.53
CA ILE A 162 3.24 -19.09 -6.49
C ILE A 162 4.16 -20.04 -5.70
N ARG A 163 5.49 -19.98 -5.93
CA ARG A 163 6.46 -20.80 -5.16
C ARG A 163 6.53 -20.44 -3.68
N MET A 164 6.11 -19.25 -3.28
CA MET A 164 5.94 -18.86 -1.87
C MET A 164 4.70 -19.50 -1.24
N GLY A 165 3.91 -20.27 -2.00
CA GLY A 165 2.74 -20.98 -1.53
C GLY A 165 1.42 -20.23 -1.74
N GLU A 166 1.40 -19.19 -2.60
CA GLU A 166 0.15 -18.51 -2.94
C GLU A 166 -0.62 -19.27 -4.02
N ASP A 167 -1.95 -19.29 -3.91
CA ASP A 167 -2.82 -19.97 -4.89
C ASP A 167 -2.72 -19.26 -6.26
N PRO A 168 -2.34 -19.99 -7.33
CA PRO A 168 -2.21 -19.44 -8.68
C PRO A 168 -3.47 -18.70 -9.18
N LYS A 169 -4.65 -19.07 -8.70
CA LYS A 169 -5.93 -18.43 -9.04
C LYS A 169 -5.96 -16.94 -8.66
N TYR A 170 -5.23 -16.57 -7.61
CA TYR A 170 -5.18 -15.20 -7.11
C TYR A 170 -3.89 -14.46 -7.47
N VAL A 171 -3.04 -15.07 -8.31
CA VAL A 171 -1.80 -14.46 -8.82
C VAL A 171 -2.01 -14.05 -10.27
N ILE A 172 -2.17 -12.76 -10.50
CA ILE A 172 -2.53 -12.20 -11.80
C ILE A 172 -1.36 -11.37 -12.33
N GLN A 173 -0.82 -11.76 -13.49
CA GLN A 173 0.20 -10.93 -14.15
C GLN A 173 -0.49 -9.79 -14.89
N THR A 174 -0.26 -8.55 -14.45
CA THR A 174 -0.86 -7.35 -15.03
C THR A 174 0.14 -6.48 -15.78
N GLY A 175 1.42 -6.74 -15.65
CA GLY A 175 2.47 -5.81 -16.05
C GLY A 175 2.80 -4.80 -14.94
N SER A 176 3.80 -3.94 -15.19
CA SER A 176 4.10 -2.82 -14.30
C SER A 176 3.07 -1.71 -14.46
N LEU A 177 2.81 -0.99 -13.36
CA LEU A 177 2.06 0.27 -13.41
C LEU A 177 2.95 1.47 -13.79
N ALA A 178 4.28 1.26 -13.78
CA ALA A 178 5.28 2.28 -14.14
C ALA A 178 5.56 2.26 -15.65
#